data_2824d3944abaac9cd8d3882153624123
#
_entry.id   2824d3944abaac9cd8d3882153624123
#
_cell.length_a   1.000
_cell.length_b   1.000
_cell.length_c   1.000
_cell.angle_alpha   90.00
_cell.angle_beta   90.00
_cell.angle_gamma   90.00
#
_symmetry.space_group_name_H-M   'P 1'
#
loop_
_entity.id
_entity.type
_entity.pdbx_description
1 polymer ?
#
loop_
_entity_poly.entity_id
_entity_poly.type
_entity_poly.pdbx_seq_one_letter_code
_entity_poly.pdbx_strand_id
1 'polypeptide(L)'
;VANKVGKRFALLQANADLFFFIAMKTANRHIIIDDTTLRDGEQSAGVAFSLAEKLAIATQLSALGVPELEIGIPAMGPVEREEIQAIAALNLPSKLLVWSRMRQDDLLACIGLDIHSIDLSISASDQHIQHKLKQSRAWVLQTISTLVNQATDLGFEVCVGMEDASRADADFLVQMAEAAQRAGATRIRFADTVGIMEPFSVFSIIKQLRMATDLAIEMHAHDDLGLATANTLAAALAGATHVNTTVNGLGERAGNAALEEVVVGLQQLYGFATGVVLADFPALSALVANASGDAIGSRKSLVGANVFSHEAGIHVDGLLKDPNNYQGVDPAIVGRSHQLVLGKHSGTQGVIHAYQQLGIDVSRQQAQSLLAKVRRFVCEHKHAPDAVSLKSFLSVG
;
A
#
# COMPACT_ATOMS: atom_id res chain seq x y z
N VAL A 1 -34.89 21.17 -27.49
CA VAL A 1 -33.51 21.46 -27.97
C VAL A 1 -32.51 21.20 -26.81
N ALA A 2 -32.77 21.65 -25.62
CA ALA A 2 -31.87 21.49 -24.45
C ALA A 2 -31.55 20.00 -24.12
N ASN A 3 -32.53 19.08 -24.26
CA ASN A 3 -32.34 17.66 -23.93
C ASN A 3 -31.49 16.89 -24.96
N LYS A 4 -31.35 17.40 -26.18
CA LYS A 4 -30.47 16.83 -27.25
C LYS A 4 -29.01 17.29 -27.08
N VAL A 5 -28.78 18.49 -26.55
CA VAL A 5 -27.45 19.03 -26.32
C VAL A 5 -26.83 18.34 -25.09
N GLY A 6 -27.59 18.18 -24.00
CA GLY A 6 -27.10 17.44 -22.81
C GLY A 6 -26.75 15.97 -23.10
N LYS A 7 -27.55 15.27 -23.94
CA LYS A 7 -27.21 13.88 -24.36
C LYS A 7 -25.98 13.80 -25.27
N ARG A 8 -25.71 14.82 -26.07
CA ARG A 8 -24.51 14.87 -26.93
C ARG A 8 -23.24 15.15 -26.10
N PHE A 9 -23.36 16.03 -25.09
CA PHE A 9 -22.25 16.28 -24.16
C PHE A 9 -21.92 15.03 -23.33
N ALA A 10 -22.92 14.34 -22.79
CA ALA A 10 -22.74 13.09 -22.05
C ALA A 10 -22.11 11.97 -22.91
N LEU A 11 -22.49 11.86 -24.19
CA LEU A 11 -21.90 10.89 -25.13
C LEU A 11 -20.45 11.25 -25.52
N LEU A 12 -20.14 12.54 -25.66
CA LEU A 12 -18.77 13.00 -25.93
C LEU A 12 -17.86 12.77 -24.72
N GLN A 13 -18.38 13.00 -23.51
CA GLN A 13 -17.68 12.74 -22.27
C GLN A 13 -17.44 11.23 -22.08
N ALA A 14 -18.46 10.40 -22.28
CA ALA A 14 -18.34 8.93 -22.20
C ALA A 14 -17.38 8.36 -23.25
N ASN A 15 -17.35 8.92 -24.47
CA ASN A 15 -16.38 8.53 -25.50
C ASN A 15 -14.96 9.01 -25.16
N ALA A 16 -14.79 10.19 -24.58
CA ALA A 16 -13.49 10.67 -24.10
C ALA A 16 -12.97 9.80 -22.95
N ASP A 17 -13.84 9.41 -22.03
CA ASP A 17 -13.50 8.52 -20.92
C ASP A 17 -13.18 7.10 -21.41
N LEU A 18 -13.92 6.58 -22.40
CA LEU A 18 -13.63 5.29 -23.03
C LEU A 18 -12.32 5.33 -23.83
N PHE A 19 -12.04 6.43 -24.55
CA PHE A 19 -10.79 6.63 -25.29
C PHE A 19 -9.60 6.77 -24.31
N PHE A 20 -9.79 7.47 -23.21
CA PHE A 20 -8.82 7.56 -22.12
C PHE A 20 -8.56 6.18 -21.52
N PHE A 21 -9.62 5.40 -21.26
CA PHE A 21 -9.51 4.04 -20.72
C PHE A 21 -8.83 3.06 -21.71
N ILE A 22 -9.08 3.20 -23.02
CA ILE A 22 -8.45 2.37 -24.06
C ILE A 22 -6.99 2.81 -24.29
N ALA A 23 -6.72 4.10 -24.37
CA ALA A 23 -5.35 4.62 -24.48
C ALA A 23 -4.51 4.27 -23.24
N MET A 24 -5.13 4.21 -22.08
CA MET A 24 -4.49 3.73 -20.86
C MET A 24 -4.18 2.23 -20.89
N LYS A 25 -4.85 1.37 -21.65
CA LYS A 25 -4.56 -0.07 -21.79
C LYS A 25 -3.36 -0.40 -22.69
N THR A 26 -2.91 0.53 -23.52
CA THR A 26 -1.88 0.29 -24.56
C THR A 26 -0.51 0.92 -24.26
N ALA A 27 -0.39 1.77 -23.26
CA ALA A 27 0.89 2.33 -22.83
C ALA A 27 1.58 1.38 -21.83
N ASN A 28 2.92 1.31 -21.91
CA ASN A 28 3.76 0.63 -20.95
C ASN A 28 3.64 1.41 -19.61
N ARG A 29 2.69 1.02 -18.75
CA ARG A 29 2.31 1.77 -17.56
C ARG A 29 3.29 1.44 -16.46
N HIS A 30 4.05 2.41 -16.04
CA HIS A 30 4.95 2.30 -14.91
C HIS A 30 4.42 3.15 -13.75
N ILE A 31 4.39 2.58 -12.55
CA ILE A 31 4.11 3.27 -11.28
C ILE A 31 5.31 3.09 -10.38
N ILE A 32 5.79 4.19 -9.83
CA ILE A 32 6.87 4.21 -8.84
C ILE A 32 6.23 4.03 -7.46
N ILE A 33 6.72 3.04 -6.74
CA ILE A 33 6.37 2.82 -5.34
C ILE A 33 7.35 3.62 -4.48
N ASP A 34 6.85 4.53 -3.68
CA ASP A 34 7.58 5.21 -2.62
C ASP A 34 7.15 4.61 -1.27
N ASP A 35 8.01 3.83 -0.64
CA ASP A 35 7.67 3.19 0.63
C ASP A 35 8.10 4.06 1.81
N THR A 36 7.14 4.37 2.68
CA THR A 36 7.32 5.24 3.85
C THR A 36 7.25 4.46 5.19
N THR A 37 7.48 3.15 5.17
CA THR A 37 7.50 2.33 6.40
C THR A 37 8.44 2.91 7.46
N LEU A 38 9.61 3.39 7.03
CA LEU A 38 10.65 3.94 7.90
C LEU A 38 10.43 5.41 8.33
N ARG A 39 9.36 6.05 7.84
CA ARG A 39 8.98 7.41 8.26
C ARG A 39 7.56 7.45 8.82
N ASP A 40 6.51 7.35 7.98
CA ASP A 40 5.12 7.39 8.42
C ASP A 40 4.70 6.09 9.12
N GLY A 41 5.21 4.96 8.66
CA GLY A 41 5.03 3.68 9.34
C GLY A 41 5.52 3.73 10.78
N GLU A 42 6.69 4.28 11.03
CA GLU A 42 7.25 4.43 12.38
C GLU A 42 6.47 5.43 13.26
N GLN A 43 5.64 6.30 12.67
CA GLN A 43 4.77 7.20 13.43
C GLN A 43 3.53 6.51 14.03
N SER A 44 3.35 5.21 13.79
CA SER A 44 2.35 4.40 14.50
C SER A 44 2.56 4.46 16.01
N ALA A 45 1.46 4.61 16.76
CA ALA A 45 1.54 4.69 18.22
C ALA A 45 2.16 3.41 18.81
N GLY A 46 3.28 3.57 19.52
CA GLY A 46 4.00 2.46 20.15
C GLY A 46 5.07 1.80 19.28
N VAL A 47 5.21 2.21 18.03
CA VAL A 47 6.28 1.72 17.14
C VAL A 47 7.52 2.60 17.29
N ALA A 48 8.68 1.98 17.39
CA ALA A 48 9.98 2.64 17.35
C ALA A 48 11.02 1.60 16.88
N PHE A 49 11.55 1.80 15.69
CA PHE A 49 12.55 0.88 15.14
C PHE A 49 13.95 1.20 15.70
N SER A 50 14.69 0.17 16.08
CA SER A 50 16.12 0.31 16.29
C SER A 50 16.85 0.54 14.97
N LEU A 51 18.06 1.12 15.02
CA LEU A 51 18.88 1.30 13.82
C LEU A 51 19.09 -0.03 13.07
N ALA A 52 19.30 -1.13 13.75
CA ALA A 52 19.47 -2.45 13.12
C ALA A 52 18.22 -2.88 12.34
N GLU A 53 17.03 -2.63 12.87
CA GLU A 53 15.75 -2.91 12.19
C GLU A 53 15.54 -1.97 11.00
N LYS A 54 15.82 -0.67 11.12
CA LYS A 54 15.77 0.29 10.00
C LYS A 54 16.67 -0.15 8.86
N LEU A 55 17.92 -0.54 9.13
CA LEU A 55 18.85 -1.03 8.12
C LEU A 55 18.36 -2.33 7.45
N ALA A 56 17.83 -3.27 8.23
CA ALA A 56 17.30 -4.52 7.71
C ALA A 56 16.06 -4.30 6.82
N ILE A 57 15.12 -3.45 7.25
CA ILE A 57 13.90 -3.10 6.49
C ILE A 57 14.27 -2.39 5.18
N ALA A 58 15.13 -1.36 5.23
CA ALA A 58 15.59 -0.64 4.04
C ALA A 58 16.27 -1.58 3.04
N THR A 59 17.14 -2.47 3.52
CA THR A 59 17.84 -3.46 2.69
C THR A 59 16.85 -4.42 2.02
N GLN A 60 15.86 -4.92 2.75
CA GLN A 60 14.91 -5.87 2.20
C GLN A 60 13.93 -5.22 1.23
N LEU A 61 13.42 -4.01 1.52
CA LEU A 61 12.61 -3.22 0.59
C LEU A 61 13.35 -2.98 -0.73
N SER A 62 14.60 -2.55 -0.65
CA SER A 62 15.42 -2.31 -1.83
C SER A 62 15.73 -3.59 -2.60
N ALA A 63 16.00 -4.71 -1.92
CA ALA A 63 16.22 -6.02 -2.55
C ALA A 63 14.98 -6.53 -3.30
N LEU A 64 13.77 -6.20 -2.83
CA LEU A 64 12.52 -6.48 -3.53
C LEU A 64 12.28 -5.56 -4.74
N GLY A 65 13.14 -4.58 -4.98
CA GLY A 65 13.03 -3.65 -6.09
C GLY A 65 12.09 -2.47 -5.84
N VAL A 66 11.81 -2.13 -4.57
CA VAL A 66 11.09 -0.88 -4.24
C VAL A 66 11.95 0.30 -4.67
N PRO A 67 11.45 1.16 -5.60
CA PRO A 67 12.32 2.16 -6.25
C PRO A 67 12.68 3.33 -5.35
N GLU A 68 11.80 3.73 -4.42
CA GLU A 68 11.99 4.88 -3.55
C GLU A 68 11.65 4.53 -2.10
N LEU A 69 12.44 5.06 -1.16
CA LEU A 69 12.26 4.84 0.28
C LEU A 69 12.29 6.20 1.00
N GLU A 70 11.21 6.52 1.70
CA GLU A 70 11.14 7.68 2.59
C GLU A 70 11.61 7.24 3.99
N ILE A 71 12.80 7.70 4.41
CA ILE A 71 13.59 7.05 5.44
C ILE A 71 13.70 7.82 6.77
N GLY A 72 13.00 8.95 6.90
CA GLY A 72 13.00 9.68 8.19
C GLY A 72 12.72 11.16 8.07
N ILE A 73 12.85 11.85 9.22
CA ILE A 73 12.54 13.26 9.41
C ILE A 73 13.77 14.00 10.01
N PRO A 74 14.63 14.60 9.19
CA PRO A 74 15.89 15.21 9.68
C PRO A 74 15.72 16.23 10.81
N ALA A 75 14.56 16.91 10.84
CA ALA A 75 14.23 17.91 11.86
C ALA A 75 13.99 17.32 13.27
N MET A 76 13.90 15.99 13.43
CA MET A 76 13.80 15.34 14.75
C MET A 76 15.10 15.43 15.54
N GLY A 77 16.23 15.71 14.88
CA GLY A 77 17.48 16.00 15.57
C GLY A 77 18.66 15.12 15.19
N PRO A 78 19.76 15.16 15.96
CA PRO A 78 21.02 14.49 15.56
C PRO A 78 20.91 12.98 15.41
N VAL A 79 20.19 12.30 16.31
CA VAL A 79 20.05 10.82 16.30
C VAL A 79 19.37 10.38 15.00
N GLU A 80 18.25 11.01 14.65
CA GLU A 80 17.53 10.69 13.41
C GLU A 80 18.41 10.94 12.16
N ARG A 81 19.17 12.02 12.17
CA ARG A 81 20.12 12.31 11.08
C ARG A 81 21.23 11.26 10.98
N GLU A 82 21.74 10.75 12.09
CA GLU A 82 22.73 9.66 12.13
C GLU A 82 22.12 8.37 11.56
N GLU A 83 20.88 8.05 11.88
CA GLU A 83 20.17 6.89 11.33
C GLU A 83 19.92 7.02 9.84
N ILE A 84 19.49 8.20 9.35
CA ILE A 84 19.34 8.50 7.93
C ILE A 84 20.70 8.33 7.20
N GLN A 85 21.78 8.84 7.76
CA GLN A 85 23.13 8.67 7.19
C GLN A 85 23.57 7.21 7.16
N ALA A 86 23.23 6.43 8.18
CA ALA A 86 23.53 4.99 8.23
C ALA A 86 22.77 4.21 7.14
N ILE A 87 21.51 4.56 6.86
CA ILE A 87 20.75 3.98 5.75
C ILE A 87 21.36 4.39 4.41
N ALA A 88 21.73 5.67 4.25
CA ALA A 88 22.35 6.17 3.02
C ALA A 88 23.69 5.47 2.74
N ALA A 89 24.47 5.17 3.78
CA ALA A 89 25.75 4.46 3.66
C ALA A 89 25.62 3.00 3.16
N LEU A 90 24.40 2.43 3.13
CA LEU A 90 24.17 1.12 2.52
C LEU A 90 24.31 1.14 0.99
N ASN A 91 24.29 2.31 0.36
CA ASN A 91 24.35 2.48 -1.10
C ASN A 91 23.33 1.61 -1.84
N LEU A 92 22.08 1.66 -1.39
CA LEU A 92 21.00 0.88 -1.96
C LEU A 92 20.64 1.32 -3.38
N PRO A 93 20.15 0.40 -4.25
CA PRO A 93 19.61 0.78 -5.56
C PRO A 93 18.41 1.74 -5.51
N SER A 94 17.66 1.73 -4.40
CA SER A 94 16.50 2.60 -4.21
C SER A 94 16.93 4.05 -3.98
N LYS A 95 16.17 5.00 -4.54
CA LYS A 95 16.33 6.41 -4.19
C LYS A 95 15.87 6.66 -2.75
N LEU A 96 16.61 7.49 -2.05
CA LEU A 96 16.30 7.83 -0.65
C LEU A 96 15.66 9.21 -0.58
N LEU A 97 14.56 9.30 0.15
CA LEU A 97 13.81 10.52 0.42
C LEU A 97 13.74 10.79 1.92
N VAL A 98 13.58 12.05 2.29
CA VAL A 98 13.22 12.44 3.65
C VAL A 98 12.02 13.37 3.65
N TRP A 99 11.25 13.32 4.72
CA TRP A 99 10.13 14.23 4.92
C TRP A 99 10.53 15.43 5.77
N SER A 100 10.06 16.61 5.39
CA SER A 100 10.29 17.85 6.11
C SER A 100 9.07 18.76 6.05
N ARG A 101 8.79 19.50 7.12
CA ARG A 101 7.83 20.60 7.03
C ARG A 101 8.42 21.66 6.11
N MET A 102 7.59 22.36 5.40
CA MET A 102 8.00 23.48 4.53
C MET A 102 8.42 24.69 5.39
N ARG A 103 9.56 24.54 6.05
CA ARG A 103 10.20 25.53 6.94
C ARG A 103 11.68 25.59 6.69
N GLN A 104 12.25 26.81 6.84
CA GLN A 104 13.68 27.04 6.64
C GLN A 104 14.56 26.12 7.50
N ASP A 105 14.26 26.02 8.79
CA ASP A 105 15.06 25.22 9.72
C ASP A 105 15.05 23.72 9.38
N ASP A 106 13.88 23.21 8.91
CA ASP A 106 13.74 21.80 8.52
C ASP A 106 14.54 21.54 7.22
N LEU A 107 14.53 22.47 6.24
CA LEU A 107 15.34 22.36 5.04
C LEU A 107 16.84 22.38 5.35
N LEU A 108 17.27 23.24 6.26
CA LEU A 108 18.68 23.29 6.70
C LEU A 108 19.12 21.99 7.41
N ALA A 109 18.21 21.31 8.07
CA ALA A 109 18.50 20.01 8.69
C ALA A 109 18.79 18.90 7.64
N CYS A 110 18.40 19.06 6.40
CA CYS A 110 18.67 18.10 5.31
C CYS A 110 20.09 18.26 4.74
N ILE A 111 20.77 19.40 4.98
CA ILE A 111 22.10 19.65 4.42
C ILE A 111 23.11 18.66 4.99
N GLY A 112 23.91 18.07 4.10
CA GLY A 112 24.95 17.10 4.41
C GLY A 112 24.46 15.67 4.60
N LEU A 113 23.17 15.40 4.34
CA LEU A 113 22.66 14.04 4.21
C LEU A 113 22.81 13.57 2.75
N ASP A 114 23.22 12.32 2.56
CA ASP A 114 23.34 11.71 1.24
C ASP A 114 21.99 11.13 0.81
N ILE A 115 21.08 12.02 0.41
CA ILE A 115 19.71 11.74 0.00
C ILE A 115 19.44 12.35 -1.37
N HIS A 116 18.47 11.77 -2.10
CA HIS A 116 18.14 12.19 -3.47
C HIS A 116 17.08 13.29 -3.49
N SER A 117 16.06 13.18 -2.61
CA SER A 117 14.87 14.00 -2.67
C SER A 117 14.38 14.40 -1.29
N ILE A 118 13.67 15.53 -1.24
CA ILE A 118 13.00 16.01 -0.03
C ILE A 118 11.51 16.18 -0.32
N ASP A 119 10.63 15.60 0.51
CA ASP A 119 9.23 16.01 0.58
C ASP A 119 9.10 17.22 1.51
N LEU A 120 8.85 18.39 0.92
CA LEU A 120 8.53 19.62 1.65
C LEU A 120 7.02 19.71 1.81
N SER A 121 6.49 19.39 2.98
CA SER A 121 5.07 19.32 3.25
C SER A 121 4.51 20.61 3.84
N ILE A 122 3.39 21.08 3.28
CA ILE A 122 2.63 22.25 3.73
C ILE A 122 1.12 22.00 3.65
N SER A 123 0.37 22.54 4.60
CA SER A 123 -1.09 22.35 4.65
C SER A 123 -1.80 22.97 3.45
N ALA A 124 -2.72 22.21 2.85
CA ALA A 124 -3.51 22.61 1.68
C ALA A 124 -4.94 23.02 2.03
N SER A 125 -5.55 22.49 3.09
CA SER A 125 -6.92 22.83 3.48
C SER A 125 -7.00 24.15 4.22
N ASP A 126 -8.09 24.89 4.01
CA ASP A 126 -8.38 26.10 4.78
C ASP A 126 -8.45 25.83 6.28
N GLN A 127 -8.95 24.65 6.67
CA GLN A 127 -8.97 24.22 8.07
C GLN A 127 -7.56 24.24 8.68
N HIS A 128 -6.56 23.65 8.02
CA HIS A 128 -5.21 23.65 8.54
C HIS A 128 -4.50 24.99 8.34
N ILE A 129 -4.70 25.66 7.22
CA ILE A 129 -4.07 26.97 6.94
C ILE A 129 -4.46 27.99 8.01
N GLN A 130 -5.77 28.10 8.34
CA GLN A 130 -6.28 29.10 9.26
C GLN A 130 -6.08 28.70 10.73
N HIS A 131 -6.36 27.45 11.09
CA HIS A 131 -6.41 27.03 12.50
C HIS A 131 -5.10 26.42 13.02
N LYS A 132 -4.32 25.74 12.15
CA LYS A 132 -3.02 25.15 12.50
C LYS A 132 -1.87 26.11 12.22
N LEU A 133 -1.79 26.65 10.99
CA LEU A 133 -0.70 27.53 10.59
C LEU A 133 -0.95 29.00 10.97
N LYS A 134 -2.23 29.41 11.11
CA LYS A 134 -2.65 30.80 11.33
C LYS A 134 -2.16 31.73 10.21
N GLN A 135 -2.26 31.28 8.98
CA GLN A 135 -1.78 31.92 7.78
C GLN A 135 -2.88 32.07 6.72
N SER A 136 -2.52 32.53 5.54
CA SER A 136 -3.41 32.66 4.38
C SER A 136 -2.98 31.76 3.22
N ARG A 137 -3.89 31.48 2.27
CA ARG A 137 -3.54 30.79 1.02
C ARG A 137 -2.40 31.47 0.26
N ALA A 138 -2.37 32.82 0.24
CA ALA A 138 -1.30 33.60 -0.39
C ALA A 138 0.06 33.35 0.29
N TRP A 139 0.09 33.25 1.61
CA TRP A 139 1.30 32.89 2.34
C TRP A 139 1.78 31.48 1.98
N VAL A 140 0.88 30.50 1.84
CA VAL A 140 1.23 29.13 1.42
C VAL A 140 1.90 29.14 0.05
N LEU A 141 1.32 29.82 -0.96
CA LEU A 141 1.88 29.92 -2.30
C LEU A 141 3.27 30.60 -2.31
N GLN A 142 3.42 31.68 -1.52
CA GLN A 142 4.71 32.35 -1.38
C GLN A 142 5.76 31.46 -0.72
N THR A 143 5.37 30.70 0.30
CA THR A 143 6.27 29.76 1.02
C THR A 143 6.72 28.64 0.12
N ILE A 144 5.81 28.04 -0.69
CA ILE A 144 6.16 27.05 -1.72
C ILE A 144 7.23 27.66 -2.65
N SER A 145 6.94 28.82 -3.23
CA SER A 145 7.88 29.45 -4.18
C SER A 145 9.26 29.70 -3.57
N THR A 146 9.30 30.14 -2.32
CA THR A 146 10.57 30.47 -1.65
C THR A 146 11.38 29.23 -1.29
N LEU A 147 10.76 28.25 -0.62
CA LEU A 147 11.50 27.11 -0.07
C LEU A 147 11.80 26.04 -1.11
N VAL A 148 10.94 25.88 -2.13
CA VAL A 148 11.24 25.00 -3.26
C VAL A 148 12.45 25.51 -4.04
N ASN A 149 12.49 26.83 -4.37
CA ASN A 149 13.68 27.41 -5.03
C ASN A 149 14.95 27.21 -4.20
N GLN A 150 14.89 27.44 -2.89
CA GLN A 150 16.06 27.23 -2.02
C GLN A 150 16.51 25.77 -1.99
N ALA A 151 15.58 24.81 -1.94
CA ALA A 151 15.90 23.39 -1.93
C ALA A 151 16.50 22.93 -3.27
N THR A 152 15.97 23.43 -4.40
CA THR A 152 16.53 23.16 -5.73
C THR A 152 17.91 23.79 -5.93
N ASP A 153 18.15 25.01 -5.41
CA ASP A 153 19.46 25.67 -5.42
C ASP A 153 20.49 24.89 -4.59
N LEU A 154 20.06 24.16 -3.56
CA LEU A 154 20.90 23.24 -2.77
C LEU A 154 21.14 21.90 -3.48
N GLY A 155 20.49 21.66 -4.64
CA GLY A 155 20.68 20.46 -5.46
C GLY A 155 19.71 19.30 -5.17
N PHE A 156 18.69 19.51 -4.34
CA PHE A 156 17.70 18.48 -4.05
C PHE A 156 16.60 18.39 -5.13
N GLU A 157 16.19 17.18 -5.46
CA GLU A 157 14.87 16.96 -6.08
C GLU A 157 13.80 17.25 -5.03
N VAL A 158 12.74 17.99 -5.41
CA VAL A 158 11.72 18.42 -4.46
C VAL A 158 10.36 17.86 -4.81
N CYS A 159 9.77 17.15 -3.84
CA CYS A 159 8.34 16.86 -3.76
C CYS A 159 7.66 17.94 -2.91
N VAL A 160 6.53 18.49 -3.34
CA VAL A 160 5.70 19.37 -2.52
C VAL A 160 4.53 18.56 -1.97
N GLY A 161 4.59 18.26 -0.66
CA GLY A 161 3.52 17.58 0.04
C GLY A 161 2.36 18.51 0.35
N MET A 162 1.16 18.21 -0.19
CA MET A 162 -0.08 18.93 0.09
C MET A 162 -0.80 18.20 1.24
N GLU A 163 -0.47 18.60 2.49
CA GLU A 163 -1.07 18.02 3.69
C GLU A 163 -2.56 18.38 3.76
N ASP A 164 -3.40 17.41 4.13
CA ASP A 164 -4.85 17.56 4.25
C ASP A 164 -5.53 17.98 2.92
N ALA A 165 -5.00 17.47 1.81
CA ALA A 165 -5.50 17.77 0.47
C ALA A 165 -6.94 17.28 0.25
N SER A 166 -7.35 16.23 0.95
CA SER A 166 -8.71 15.68 0.89
C SER A 166 -9.81 16.69 1.30
N ARG A 167 -9.47 17.68 2.13
CA ARG A 167 -10.39 18.74 2.57
C ARG A 167 -10.09 20.10 1.94
N ALA A 168 -9.15 20.16 1.00
CA ALA A 168 -8.77 21.38 0.34
C ALA A 168 -9.73 21.75 -0.81
N ASP A 169 -9.77 23.01 -1.13
CA ASP A 169 -10.42 23.52 -2.33
C ASP A 169 -9.66 23.06 -3.59
N ALA A 170 -10.37 22.49 -4.57
CA ALA A 170 -9.75 21.89 -5.74
C ALA A 170 -8.98 22.90 -6.60
N ASP A 171 -9.49 24.12 -6.76
CA ASP A 171 -8.80 25.17 -7.52
C ASP A 171 -7.55 25.66 -6.76
N PHE A 172 -7.56 25.60 -5.44
CA PHE A 172 -6.38 25.94 -4.65
C PHE A 172 -5.29 24.87 -4.76
N LEU A 173 -5.65 23.58 -4.82
CA LEU A 173 -4.69 22.50 -5.10
C LEU A 173 -3.99 22.70 -6.45
N VAL A 174 -4.73 23.13 -7.49
CA VAL A 174 -4.16 23.48 -8.78
C VAL A 174 -3.17 24.65 -8.65
N GLN A 175 -3.53 25.72 -7.92
CA GLN A 175 -2.64 26.86 -7.69
C GLN A 175 -1.36 26.45 -6.95
N MET A 176 -1.45 25.53 -5.97
CA MET A 176 -0.27 24.99 -5.28
C MET A 176 0.62 24.19 -6.24
N ALA A 177 0.03 23.33 -7.09
CA ALA A 177 0.77 22.58 -8.09
C ALA A 177 1.49 23.49 -9.09
N GLU A 178 0.82 24.53 -9.59
CA GLU A 178 1.42 25.54 -10.46
C GLU A 178 2.56 26.32 -9.76
N ALA A 179 2.38 26.69 -8.49
CA ALA A 179 3.43 27.37 -7.72
C ALA A 179 4.65 26.46 -7.52
N ALA A 180 4.44 25.18 -7.20
CA ALA A 180 5.47 24.18 -7.08
C ALA A 180 6.23 23.98 -8.40
N GLN A 181 5.51 23.83 -9.53
CA GLN A 181 6.12 23.68 -10.86
C GLN A 181 6.95 24.88 -11.25
N ARG A 182 6.45 26.10 -11.06
CA ARG A 182 7.21 27.35 -11.34
C ARG A 182 8.45 27.49 -10.48
N ALA A 183 8.44 26.96 -9.27
CA ALA A 183 9.57 26.99 -8.35
C ALA A 183 10.60 25.87 -8.58
N GLY A 184 10.35 24.95 -9.52
CA GLY A 184 11.29 23.89 -9.89
C GLY A 184 11.08 22.56 -9.15
N ALA A 185 9.96 22.36 -8.46
CA ALA A 185 9.61 21.05 -7.93
C ALA A 185 9.50 20.00 -9.06
N THR A 186 9.77 18.74 -8.74
CA THR A 186 9.64 17.61 -9.67
C THR A 186 8.35 16.83 -9.44
N ARG A 187 7.78 16.93 -8.23
CA ARG A 187 6.62 16.14 -7.78
C ARG A 187 5.71 16.96 -6.87
N ILE A 188 4.44 16.63 -6.89
CA ILE A 188 3.46 16.98 -5.84
C ILE A 188 2.92 15.70 -5.21
N ARG A 189 2.72 15.70 -3.88
CA ARG A 189 2.08 14.63 -3.15
C ARG A 189 0.69 15.09 -2.70
N PHE A 190 -0.34 14.40 -3.17
CA PHE A 190 -1.70 14.55 -2.67
C PHE A 190 -1.86 13.67 -1.44
N ALA A 191 -2.07 14.28 -0.26
CA ALA A 191 -2.20 13.54 0.99
C ALA A 191 -3.65 13.55 1.50
N ASP A 192 -4.29 12.38 1.54
CA ASP A 192 -5.51 12.14 2.32
C ASP A 192 -5.15 11.90 3.78
N THR A 193 -4.70 12.96 4.43
CA THR A 193 -4.11 12.96 5.78
C THR A 193 -5.04 12.39 6.84
N VAL A 194 -6.34 12.55 6.68
CA VAL A 194 -7.35 12.09 7.66
C VAL A 194 -8.18 10.90 7.17
N GLY A 195 -7.80 10.29 6.04
CA GLY A 195 -8.34 9.04 5.53
C GLY A 195 -9.85 9.07 5.23
N ILE A 196 -10.37 10.17 4.66
CA ILE A 196 -11.81 10.38 4.45
C ILE A 196 -12.26 10.27 3.00
N MET A 197 -11.32 10.09 2.08
CA MET A 197 -11.66 9.99 0.66
C MET A 197 -12.17 8.60 0.26
N GLU A 198 -12.89 8.59 -0.84
CA GLU A 198 -13.32 7.37 -1.52
C GLU A 198 -12.81 7.35 -2.98
N PRO A 199 -12.74 6.16 -3.63
CA PRO A 199 -12.01 6.00 -4.90
C PRO A 199 -12.49 6.89 -6.06
N PHE A 200 -13.78 7.23 -6.15
CA PHE A 200 -14.31 8.04 -7.25
C PHE A 200 -13.91 9.50 -7.11
N SER A 201 -13.94 10.02 -5.88
CA SER A 201 -13.46 11.37 -5.57
C SER A 201 -11.96 11.50 -5.76
N VAL A 202 -11.17 10.50 -5.33
CA VAL A 202 -9.73 10.43 -5.61
C VAL A 202 -9.46 10.43 -7.11
N PHE A 203 -10.15 9.57 -7.87
CA PHE A 203 -9.99 9.53 -9.32
C PHE A 203 -10.26 10.90 -9.97
N SER A 204 -11.32 11.57 -9.55
CA SER A 204 -11.72 12.85 -10.11
C SER A 204 -10.68 13.95 -9.83
N ILE A 205 -10.21 14.07 -8.59
CA ILE A 205 -9.25 15.13 -8.21
C ILE A 205 -7.86 14.90 -8.78
N ILE A 206 -7.37 13.66 -8.78
CA ILE A 206 -6.07 13.32 -9.38
C ILE A 206 -6.10 13.55 -10.90
N LYS A 207 -7.20 13.21 -11.58
CA LYS A 207 -7.38 13.53 -13.00
C LYS A 207 -7.36 15.04 -13.27
N GLN A 208 -8.00 15.84 -12.41
CA GLN A 208 -7.95 17.31 -12.50
C GLN A 208 -6.53 17.84 -12.33
N LEU A 209 -5.81 17.41 -11.31
CA LEU A 209 -4.41 17.77 -11.11
C LEU A 209 -3.53 17.36 -12.29
N ARG A 210 -3.71 16.14 -12.82
CA ARG A 210 -2.96 15.66 -14.00
C ARG A 210 -3.17 16.54 -15.24
N MET A 211 -4.36 17.12 -15.41
CA MET A 211 -4.62 18.04 -16.52
C MET A 211 -4.01 19.44 -16.30
N ALA A 212 -3.74 19.81 -15.06
CA ALA A 212 -3.26 21.13 -14.69
C ALA A 212 -1.73 21.26 -14.57
N THR A 213 -1.00 20.15 -14.43
CA THR A 213 0.46 20.18 -14.23
C THR A 213 1.17 19.03 -14.94
N ASP A 214 2.43 19.24 -15.35
CA ASP A 214 3.32 18.20 -15.86
C ASP A 214 4.15 17.52 -14.76
N LEU A 215 4.07 17.98 -13.51
CA LEU A 215 4.77 17.38 -12.37
C LEU A 215 4.40 15.92 -12.20
N ALA A 216 5.28 15.12 -11.66
CA ALA A 216 4.92 13.83 -11.11
C ALA A 216 3.83 14.03 -10.02
N ILE A 217 2.85 13.13 -9.95
CA ILE A 217 1.80 13.16 -8.94
C ILE A 217 1.93 11.89 -8.11
N GLU A 218 2.01 12.08 -6.80
CA GLU A 218 2.05 11.01 -5.83
C GLU A 218 0.78 11.00 -4.98
N MET A 219 0.24 9.79 -4.75
CA MET A 219 -0.87 9.58 -3.83
C MET A 219 -0.36 9.03 -2.51
N HIS A 220 -0.70 9.70 -1.41
CA HIS A 220 -0.52 9.24 -0.04
C HIS A 220 -1.89 9.15 0.65
N ALA A 221 -2.27 7.96 1.10
CA ALA A 221 -3.60 7.70 1.64
C ALA A 221 -3.54 6.98 2.99
N HIS A 222 -4.24 7.56 4.00
CA HIS A 222 -4.50 6.87 5.26
C HIS A 222 -5.76 6.00 5.19
N ASP A 223 -5.85 4.99 6.07
CA ASP A 223 -6.80 3.88 6.00
C ASP A 223 -7.94 3.96 7.02
N ASP A 224 -8.27 5.17 7.52
CA ASP A 224 -9.27 5.37 8.58
C ASP A 224 -10.66 4.78 8.23
N LEU A 225 -11.00 4.72 6.94
CA LEU A 225 -12.22 4.10 6.44
C LEU A 225 -12.00 2.74 5.77
N GLY A 226 -10.78 2.18 5.81
CA GLY A 226 -10.44 0.92 5.12
C GLY A 226 -10.38 1.07 3.60
N LEU A 227 -10.09 2.27 3.09
CA LEU A 227 -10.12 2.57 1.65
C LEU A 227 -8.77 3.00 1.07
N ALA A 228 -7.70 3.05 1.87
CA ALA A 228 -6.40 3.55 1.42
C ALA A 228 -5.88 2.81 0.19
N THR A 229 -5.89 1.48 0.19
CA THR A 229 -5.50 0.66 -0.97
C THR A 229 -6.37 0.98 -2.19
N ALA A 230 -7.69 1.05 -2.04
CA ALA A 230 -8.61 1.33 -3.15
C ALA A 230 -8.42 2.75 -3.70
N ASN A 231 -8.20 3.73 -2.82
CA ASN A 231 -7.90 5.12 -3.18
C ASN A 231 -6.59 5.23 -3.96
N THR A 232 -5.55 4.53 -3.51
CA THR A 232 -4.24 4.49 -4.17
C THR A 232 -4.32 3.88 -5.57
N LEU A 233 -5.07 2.78 -5.75
CA LEU A 233 -5.32 2.19 -7.06
C LEU A 233 -6.11 3.15 -7.98
N ALA A 234 -7.12 3.84 -7.43
CA ALA A 234 -7.89 4.85 -8.19
C ALA A 234 -7.03 6.03 -8.63
N ALA A 235 -6.10 6.50 -7.78
CA ALA A 235 -5.15 7.55 -8.11
C ALA A 235 -4.22 7.15 -9.27
N ALA A 236 -3.68 5.93 -9.24
CA ALA A 236 -2.85 5.39 -10.32
C ALA A 236 -3.62 5.35 -11.65
N LEU A 237 -4.88 4.92 -11.62
CA LEU A 237 -5.76 4.92 -12.80
C LEU A 237 -6.08 6.33 -13.31
N ALA A 238 -6.09 7.33 -12.42
CA ALA A 238 -6.37 8.73 -12.77
C ALA A 238 -5.15 9.49 -13.30
N GLY A 239 -3.95 8.91 -13.24
CA GLY A 239 -2.72 9.51 -13.76
C GLY A 239 -1.69 9.91 -12.71
N ALA A 240 -1.82 9.42 -11.47
CA ALA A 240 -0.70 9.44 -10.52
C ALA A 240 0.45 8.59 -11.08
N THR A 241 1.66 9.04 -10.86
CA THR A 241 2.90 8.40 -11.32
C THR A 241 3.63 7.71 -10.19
N HIS A 242 3.35 8.13 -8.96
CA HIS A 242 3.91 7.59 -7.74
C HIS A 242 2.78 7.25 -6.77
N VAL A 243 3.01 6.24 -5.95
CA VAL A 243 2.11 5.87 -4.86
C VAL A 243 2.91 5.60 -3.60
N ASN A 244 2.46 6.20 -2.50
CA ASN A 244 3.10 6.07 -1.21
C ASN A 244 2.46 4.91 -0.43
N THR A 245 3.28 4.04 0.15
CA THR A 245 2.84 2.80 0.80
C THR A 245 3.63 2.54 2.08
N THR A 246 3.11 1.64 2.91
CA THR A 246 3.87 1.05 4.01
C THR A 246 3.69 -0.47 4.04
N VAL A 247 4.69 -1.18 4.52
CA VAL A 247 4.58 -2.63 4.75
C VAL A 247 3.50 -2.90 5.79
N ASN A 248 2.63 -3.87 5.51
CA ASN A 248 1.46 -4.22 6.34
C ASN A 248 0.41 -3.12 6.49
N GLY A 249 0.59 -1.96 5.86
CA GLY A 249 -0.25 -0.78 6.06
C GLY A 249 0.06 -0.05 7.37
N LEU A 250 1.26 -0.21 7.93
CA LEU A 250 1.67 0.45 9.17
C LEU A 250 1.58 1.98 9.04
N GLY A 251 1.23 2.70 10.11
CA GLY A 251 1.17 4.18 10.11
C GLY A 251 0.24 4.75 11.18
N GLU A 252 0.12 6.06 11.17
CA GLU A 252 -0.75 6.80 12.08
C GLU A 252 -2.20 6.27 12.07
N ARG A 253 -2.84 6.18 13.23
CA ARG A 253 -4.25 5.76 13.46
C ARG A 253 -4.54 4.37 12.88
N ALA A 254 -5.25 4.29 11.73
CA ALA A 254 -5.57 3.04 11.05
C ALA A 254 -4.50 2.61 10.04
N GLY A 255 -3.44 3.41 9.87
CA GLY A 255 -2.33 3.13 8.99
C GLY A 255 -2.46 3.73 7.59
N ASN A 256 -1.68 3.20 6.67
CA ASN A 256 -1.53 3.65 5.28
C ASN A 256 -1.99 2.58 4.26
N ALA A 257 -1.95 2.93 3.00
CA ALA A 257 -2.10 1.94 1.93
C ALA A 257 -1.00 0.87 2.03
N ALA A 258 -1.40 -0.39 2.13
CA ALA A 258 -0.47 -1.49 2.33
C ALA A 258 0.33 -1.81 1.05
N LEU A 259 1.65 -1.84 1.14
CA LEU A 259 2.57 -2.11 0.03
C LEU A 259 2.18 -3.37 -0.75
N GLU A 260 1.99 -4.50 -0.06
CA GLU A 260 1.68 -5.79 -0.64
C GLU A 260 0.35 -5.79 -1.42
N GLU A 261 -0.66 -5.10 -0.90
CA GLU A 261 -1.99 -5.01 -1.52
C GLU A 261 -1.96 -4.09 -2.73
N VAL A 262 -1.30 -2.94 -2.62
CA VAL A 262 -1.18 -1.95 -3.69
C VAL A 262 -0.39 -2.54 -4.86
N VAL A 263 0.77 -3.15 -4.62
CA VAL A 263 1.62 -3.70 -5.68
C VAL A 263 0.93 -4.84 -6.41
N VAL A 264 0.32 -5.79 -5.67
CA VAL A 264 -0.43 -6.88 -6.29
C VAL A 264 -1.64 -6.35 -7.07
N GLY A 265 -2.39 -5.39 -6.50
CA GLY A 265 -3.52 -4.76 -7.18
C GLY A 265 -3.11 -4.07 -8.48
N LEU A 266 -2.04 -3.28 -8.47
CA LEU A 266 -1.51 -2.59 -9.66
C LEU A 266 -1.09 -3.59 -10.75
N GLN A 267 -0.35 -4.63 -10.38
CA GLN A 267 0.16 -5.62 -11.34
C GLN A 267 -0.94 -6.55 -11.86
N GLN A 268 -1.74 -7.14 -10.98
CA GLN A 268 -2.68 -8.20 -11.35
C GLN A 268 -3.99 -7.67 -11.96
N LEU A 269 -4.52 -6.56 -11.44
CA LEU A 269 -5.79 -6.02 -11.93
C LEU A 269 -5.61 -5.09 -13.13
N TYR A 270 -4.51 -4.34 -13.16
CA TYR A 270 -4.35 -3.23 -14.10
C TYR A 270 -3.13 -3.33 -15.00
N GLY A 271 -2.23 -4.29 -14.76
CA GLY A 271 -1.05 -4.53 -15.58
C GLY A 271 0.01 -3.42 -15.50
N PHE A 272 0.07 -2.68 -14.41
CA PHE A 272 1.15 -1.72 -14.17
C PHE A 272 2.47 -2.44 -13.88
N ALA A 273 3.56 -1.95 -14.45
CA ALA A 273 4.90 -2.33 -14.05
C ALA A 273 5.32 -1.49 -12.83
N THR A 274 5.64 -2.14 -11.72
CA THR A 274 6.11 -1.48 -10.50
C THR A 274 7.61 -1.72 -10.23
N GLY A 275 8.19 -2.72 -10.88
CA GLY A 275 9.56 -3.17 -10.61
C GLY A 275 9.67 -4.04 -9.36
N VAL A 276 8.63 -4.15 -8.54
CA VAL A 276 8.66 -4.85 -7.25
C VAL A 276 8.42 -6.34 -7.43
N VAL A 277 9.27 -7.16 -6.80
CA VAL A 277 9.18 -8.63 -6.77
C VAL A 277 8.30 -9.06 -5.60
N LEU A 278 7.27 -9.88 -5.89
CA LEU A 278 6.24 -10.23 -4.92
C LEU A 278 6.60 -11.42 -4.02
N ALA A 279 7.51 -12.28 -4.46
CA ALA A 279 7.73 -13.61 -3.88
C ALA A 279 8.13 -13.58 -2.38
N ASP A 280 8.85 -12.54 -1.96
CA ASP A 280 9.37 -12.42 -0.60
C ASP A 280 8.53 -11.48 0.30
N PHE A 281 7.33 -11.07 -0.14
CA PHE A 281 6.45 -10.26 0.70
C PHE A 281 6.15 -10.86 2.08
N PRO A 282 5.92 -12.18 2.24
CA PRO A 282 5.71 -12.74 3.57
C PRO A 282 6.92 -12.56 4.51
N ALA A 283 8.15 -12.62 3.98
CA ALA A 283 9.35 -12.42 4.77
C ALA A 283 9.52 -10.96 5.19
N LEU A 284 9.32 -10.01 4.28
CA LEU A 284 9.32 -8.57 4.57
C LEU A 284 8.22 -8.21 5.58
N SER A 285 7.00 -8.71 5.35
CA SER A 285 5.86 -8.50 6.25
C SER A 285 6.14 -9.00 7.67
N ALA A 286 6.74 -10.18 7.81
CA ALA A 286 7.14 -10.74 9.10
C ALA A 286 8.27 -9.93 9.76
N LEU A 287 9.25 -9.45 8.99
CA LEU A 287 10.32 -8.59 9.50
C LEU A 287 9.74 -7.32 10.13
N VAL A 288 8.87 -6.61 9.41
CA VAL A 288 8.26 -5.36 9.90
C VAL A 288 7.31 -5.63 11.06
N ALA A 289 6.52 -6.70 11.03
CA ALA A 289 5.65 -7.08 12.14
C ALA A 289 6.44 -7.35 13.44
N ASN A 290 7.59 -8.03 13.33
CA ASN A 290 8.46 -8.26 14.48
C ASN A 290 9.11 -6.98 14.99
N ALA A 291 9.55 -6.09 14.11
CA ALA A 291 10.19 -4.83 14.48
C ALA A 291 9.18 -3.83 15.07
N SER A 292 7.97 -3.76 14.56
CA SER A 292 6.91 -2.88 15.08
C SER A 292 6.24 -3.41 16.36
N GLY A 293 6.32 -4.71 16.61
CA GLY A 293 5.55 -5.38 17.66
C GLY A 293 4.08 -5.61 17.27
N ASP A 294 3.66 -5.23 16.07
CA ASP A 294 2.31 -5.42 15.55
C ASP A 294 2.18 -6.74 14.81
N ALA A 295 1.42 -7.68 15.39
CA ALA A 295 1.21 -8.99 14.80
C ALA A 295 0.38 -8.89 13.51
N ILE A 296 0.80 -9.61 12.46
CA ILE A 296 0.04 -9.72 11.22
C ILE A 296 -1.30 -10.39 11.50
N GLY A 297 -2.40 -9.74 11.22
CA GLY A 297 -3.73 -10.33 11.31
C GLY A 297 -3.81 -11.60 10.45
N SER A 298 -4.37 -12.70 11.00
CA SER A 298 -4.42 -13.98 10.28
C SER A 298 -5.16 -13.92 8.94
N ARG A 299 -6.00 -12.89 8.75
CA ARG A 299 -6.77 -12.62 7.53
C ARG A 299 -6.28 -11.39 6.77
N LYS A 300 -5.12 -10.83 7.11
CA LYS A 300 -4.51 -9.73 6.35
C LYS A 300 -4.27 -10.21 4.92
N SER A 301 -4.75 -9.47 3.94
CA SER A 301 -4.63 -9.82 2.52
C SER A 301 -3.20 -10.22 2.17
N LEU A 302 -3.04 -11.25 1.35
CA LEU A 302 -1.79 -11.78 0.80
C LEU A 302 -0.80 -12.36 1.83
N VAL A 303 -0.58 -11.75 2.98
CA VAL A 303 0.46 -12.11 3.95
C VAL A 303 -0.06 -12.80 5.21
N GLY A 304 -1.34 -12.64 5.55
CA GLY A 304 -1.96 -13.28 6.72
C GLY A 304 -1.92 -14.81 6.65
N ALA A 305 -1.82 -15.48 7.80
CA ALA A 305 -1.62 -16.92 7.86
C ALA A 305 -2.72 -17.75 7.15
N ASN A 306 -3.96 -17.26 7.18
CA ASN A 306 -5.13 -18.02 6.72
C ASN A 306 -5.68 -17.61 5.36
N VAL A 307 -5.08 -16.64 4.66
CA VAL A 307 -5.67 -16.07 3.43
C VAL A 307 -5.72 -17.03 2.25
N PHE A 308 -4.90 -18.07 2.24
CA PHE A 308 -4.90 -19.14 1.23
C PHE A 308 -5.35 -20.49 1.81
N SER A 309 -6.06 -20.46 2.96
CA SER A 309 -6.60 -21.67 3.60
C SER A 309 -8.06 -21.89 3.18
N HIS A 310 -8.39 -23.12 2.80
CA HIS A 310 -9.71 -23.51 2.32
C HIS A 310 -10.26 -24.66 3.17
N GLU A 311 -11.44 -24.47 3.75
CA GLU A 311 -12.13 -25.45 4.61
C GLU A 311 -13.40 -26.00 3.96
N ALA A 312 -14.16 -25.11 3.27
CA ALA A 312 -15.46 -25.48 2.72
C ALA A 312 -15.34 -26.60 1.68
N GLY A 313 -16.12 -27.68 1.84
CA GLY A 313 -16.02 -28.87 0.99
C GLY A 313 -16.18 -28.58 -0.51
N ILE A 314 -17.05 -27.62 -0.87
CA ILE A 314 -17.22 -27.22 -2.27
C ILE A 314 -15.99 -26.50 -2.84
N HIS A 315 -15.32 -25.66 -2.02
CA HIS A 315 -14.09 -24.97 -2.43
C HIS A 315 -12.94 -25.97 -2.55
N VAL A 316 -12.78 -26.86 -1.57
CA VAL A 316 -11.71 -27.90 -1.58
C VAL A 316 -11.89 -28.84 -2.77
N ASP A 317 -13.09 -29.34 -3.04
CA ASP A 317 -13.37 -30.19 -4.20
C ASP A 317 -13.09 -29.47 -5.54
N GLY A 318 -13.45 -28.17 -5.59
CA GLY A 318 -13.16 -27.34 -6.78
C GLY A 318 -11.68 -27.12 -7.01
N LEU A 319 -10.92 -26.77 -5.97
CA LEU A 319 -9.46 -26.56 -6.05
C LEU A 319 -8.70 -27.82 -6.42
N LEU A 320 -9.14 -29.00 -5.90
CA LEU A 320 -8.56 -30.28 -6.25
C LEU A 320 -8.78 -30.68 -7.72
N LYS A 321 -9.81 -30.15 -8.37
CA LYS A 321 -10.10 -30.35 -9.78
C LYS A 321 -9.35 -29.36 -10.67
N ASP A 322 -9.39 -28.07 -10.32
CA ASP A 322 -8.68 -26.98 -10.97
C ASP A 322 -8.55 -25.81 -9.98
N PRO A 323 -7.34 -25.35 -9.64
CA PRO A 323 -7.13 -24.22 -8.76
C PRO A 323 -7.90 -22.96 -9.19
N ASN A 324 -8.07 -22.72 -10.50
CA ASN A 324 -8.78 -21.54 -11.03
C ASN A 324 -10.26 -21.48 -10.63
N ASN A 325 -10.85 -22.56 -10.14
CA ASN A 325 -12.24 -22.55 -9.67
C ASN A 325 -12.44 -21.66 -8.45
N TYR A 326 -11.41 -21.50 -7.58
CA TYR A 326 -11.52 -20.73 -6.33
C TYR A 326 -10.26 -19.91 -6.00
N GLN A 327 -9.41 -19.65 -6.99
CA GLN A 327 -8.19 -18.86 -6.88
C GLN A 327 -8.42 -17.48 -7.52
N GLY A 328 -8.53 -16.42 -6.70
CA GLY A 328 -8.56 -15.03 -7.19
C GLY A 328 -7.15 -14.48 -7.43
N VAL A 329 -6.22 -14.84 -6.54
CA VAL A 329 -4.79 -14.55 -6.64
C VAL A 329 -4.06 -15.88 -6.50
N ASP A 330 -3.12 -16.17 -7.39
CA ASP A 330 -2.26 -17.34 -7.27
C ASP A 330 -1.32 -17.15 -6.06
N PRO A 331 -1.40 -17.99 -5.02
CA PRO A 331 -0.52 -17.85 -3.86
C PRO A 331 0.97 -17.96 -4.22
N ALA A 332 1.31 -18.64 -5.31
CA ALA A 332 2.70 -18.80 -5.76
C ALA A 332 3.37 -17.46 -6.12
N ILE A 333 2.61 -16.45 -6.56
CA ILE A 333 3.18 -15.12 -6.86
C ILE A 333 3.76 -14.42 -5.63
N VAL A 334 3.25 -14.76 -4.44
CA VAL A 334 3.76 -14.25 -3.15
C VAL A 334 4.50 -15.34 -2.36
N GLY A 335 5.05 -16.34 -3.04
CA GLY A 335 5.85 -17.40 -2.43
C GLY A 335 5.08 -18.34 -1.50
N ARG A 336 3.76 -18.47 -1.67
CA ARG A 336 2.88 -19.28 -0.82
C ARG A 336 2.20 -20.41 -1.60
N SER A 337 1.37 -21.18 -0.93
CA SER A 337 0.56 -22.24 -1.53
C SER A 337 -0.81 -22.32 -0.85
N HIS A 338 -1.78 -22.91 -1.55
CA HIS A 338 -3.06 -23.23 -0.96
C HIS A 338 -2.91 -24.23 0.18
N GLN A 339 -3.65 -24.03 1.26
CA GLN A 339 -3.75 -24.92 2.40
C GLN A 339 -5.16 -25.46 2.49
N LEU A 340 -5.32 -26.78 2.38
CA LEU A 340 -6.61 -27.43 2.55
C LEU A 340 -6.73 -27.90 4.00
N VAL A 341 -7.57 -27.21 4.77
CA VAL A 341 -7.76 -27.48 6.20
C VAL A 341 -9.08 -28.18 6.46
N LEU A 342 -9.11 -29.04 7.49
CA LEU A 342 -10.35 -29.69 7.92
C LEU A 342 -11.07 -28.88 8.99
N GLY A 343 -12.41 -28.79 8.84
CA GLY A 343 -13.23 -28.03 9.76
C GLY A 343 -14.70 -28.43 9.69
N LYS A 344 -15.55 -27.60 10.27
CA LYS A 344 -16.99 -27.84 10.37
C LYS A 344 -17.67 -27.99 8.99
N HIS A 345 -17.22 -27.22 8.02
CA HIS A 345 -17.79 -27.17 6.67
C HIS A 345 -17.07 -28.03 5.65
N SER A 346 -16.11 -28.86 6.09
CA SER A 346 -15.40 -29.81 5.23
C SER A 346 -16.33 -30.85 4.61
N GLY A 347 -15.96 -31.32 3.42
CA GLY A 347 -16.57 -32.41 2.70
C GLY A 347 -15.72 -33.69 2.73
N THR A 348 -16.26 -34.80 2.20
CA THR A 348 -15.57 -36.08 2.15
C THR A 348 -14.27 -36.03 1.34
N GLN A 349 -14.21 -35.23 0.27
CA GLN A 349 -12.98 -35.09 -0.54
C GLN A 349 -11.85 -34.46 0.26
N GLY A 350 -12.13 -33.42 1.08
CA GLY A 350 -11.14 -32.84 1.98
C GLY A 350 -10.61 -33.84 3.00
N VAL A 351 -11.48 -34.70 3.55
CA VAL A 351 -11.06 -35.77 4.47
C VAL A 351 -10.18 -36.79 3.75
N ILE A 352 -10.60 -37.29 2.57
CA ILE A 352 -9.79 -38.23 1.77
C ILE A 352 -8.41 -37.62 1.50
N HIS A 353 -8.36 -36.38 1.02
CA HIS A 353 -7.11 -35.69 0.73
C HIS A 353 -6.21 -35.58 1.98
N ALA A 354 -6.77 -35.17 3.11
CA ALA A 354 -5.99 -35.02 4.35
C ALA A 354 -5.38 -36.34 4.83
N TYR A 355 -6.11 -37.46 4.71
CA TYR A 355 -5.56 -38.78 5.03
C TYR A 355 -4.54 -39.26 4.01
N GLN A 356 -4.73 -38.98 2.72
CA GLN A 356 -3.71 -39.28 1.68
C GLN A 356 -2.40 -38.56 1.95
N GLN A 357 -2.42 -37.30 2.45
CA GLN A 357 -1.21 -36.57 2.86
C GLN A 357 -0.48 -37.27 4.04
N LEU A 358 -1.19 -38.07 4.83
CA LEU A 358 -0.60 -38.89 5.91
C LEU A 358 -0.19 -40.30 5.43
N GLY A 359 -0.30 -40.61 4.13
CA GLY A 359 -0.04 -41.92 3.57
C GLY A 359 -1.12 -42.96 3.89
N ILE A 360 -2.34 -42.55 4.21
CA ILE A 360 -3.43 -43.41 4.63
C ILE A 360 -4.56 -43.32 3.60
N ASP A 361 -4.88 -44.41 2.96
CA ASP A 361 -6.01 -44.51 2.05
C ASP A 361 -7.32 -44.75 2.83
N VAL A 362 -8.32 -43.90 2.61
CA VAL A 362 -9.64 -44.05 3.17
C VAL A 362 -10.70 -44.08 2.07
N SER A 363 -11.62 -45.03 2.18
CA SER A 363 -12.77 -45.11 1.26
C SER A 363 -13.74 -43.94 1.52
N ARG A 364 -14.60 -43.66 0.54
CA ARG A 364 -15.65 -42.61 0.68
C ARG A 364 -16.57 -42.86 1.90
N GLN A 365 -16.88 -44.12 2.20
CA GLN A 365 -17.70 -44.46 3.36
C GLN A 365 -16.98 -44.19 4.67
N GLN A 366 -15.69 -44.54 4.77
CA GLN A 366 -14.85 -44.20 5.93
C GLN A 366 -14.71 -42.69 6.08
N ALA A 367 -14.48 -41.97 4.98
CA ALA A 367 -14.39 -40.52 5.02
C ALA A 367 -15.66 -39.84 5.53
N GLN A 368 -16.87 -40.40 5.26
CA GLN A 368 -18.11 -39.88 5.82
C GLN A 368 -18.16 -40.05 7.35
N SER A 369 -17.71 -41.19 7.88
CA SER A 369 -17.65 -41.45 9.33
C SER A 369 -16.61 -40.54 10.00
N LEU A 370 -15.46 -40.41 9.40
CA LEU A 370 -14.37 -39.52 9.86
C LEU A 370 -14.77 -38.05 9.84
N LEU A 371 -15.55 -37.63 8.86
CA LEU A 371 -16.06 -36.26 8.76
C LEU A 371 -16.91 -35.87 9.98
N ALA A 372 -17.72 -36.80 10.52
CA ALA A 372 -18.48 -36.56 11.73
C ALA A 372 -17.57 -36.34 12.95
N LYS A 373 -16.45 -37.10 13.05
CA LYS A 373 -15.44 -36.95 14.11
C LYS A 373 -14.69 -35.61 13.97
N VAL A 374 -14.29 -35.22 12.76
CA VAL A 374 -13.68 -33.94 12.45
C VAL A 374 -14.57 -32.79 12.89
N ARG A 375 -15.86 -32.81 12.50
CA ARG A 375 -16.81 -31.75 12.85
C ARG A 375 -16.99 -31.59 14.36
N ARG A 376 -17.09 -32.71 15.09
CA ARG A 376 -17.17 -32.71 16.55
C ARG A 376 -15.92 -32.09 17.16
N PHE A 377 -14.73 -32.56 16.75
CA PHE A 377 -13.44 -32.08 17.22
C PHE A 377 -13.33 -30.54 17.06
N VAL A 378 -13.60 -30.04 15.86
CA VAL A 378 -13.49 -28.58 15.58
C VAL A 378 -14.51 -27.77 16.38
N CYS A 379 -15.72 -28.28 16.61
CA CYS A 379 -16.72 -27.61 17.47
C CYS A 379 -16.25 -27.52 18.92
N GLU A 380 -15.56 -28.53 19.41
CA GLU A 380 -15.07 -28.61 20.78
C GLU A 380 -13.77 -27.80 20.98
N HIS A 381 -12.80 -27.94 20.07
CA HIS A 381 -11.44 -27.40 20.23
C HIS A 381 -11.19 -26.07 19.51
N LYS A 382 -12.07 -25.64 18.60
CA LYS A 382 -11.97 -24.37 17.83
C LYS A 382 -10.74 -24.24 16.92
N HIS A 383 -10.12 -25.36 16.57
CA HIS A 383 -9.03 -25.44 15.59
C HIS A 383 -9.14 -26.73 14.76
N ALA A 384 -8.45 -26.77 13.63
CA ALA A 384 -8.36 -27.94 12.78
C ALA A 384 -7.64 -29.10 13.51
N PRO A 385 -8.05 -30.38 13.27
CA PRO A 385 -7.33 -31.54 13.81
C PRO A 385 -5.96 -31.65 13.15
N ASP A 386 -4.92 -31.89 13.94
CA ASP A 386 -3.59 -32.20 13.49
C ASP A 386 -3.44 -33.68 13.08
N ALA A 387 -2.25 -34.05 12.60
CA ALA A 387 -1.95 -35.40 12.15
C ALA A 387 -2.16 -36.47 13.25
N VAL A 388 -1.90 -36.13 14.52
CA VAL A 388 -2.08 -37.03 15.65
C VAL A 388 -3.57 -37.27 15.89
N SER A 389 -4.35 -36.21 15.94
CA SER A 389 -5.80 -36.26 16.10
C SER A 389 -6.48 -37.03 14.97
N LEU A 390 -6.04 -36.77 13.70
CA LEU A 390 -6.58 -37.49 12.55
C LEU A 390 -6.32 -39.02 12.63
N LYS A 391 -5.10 -39.42 13.01
CA LYS A 391 -4.79 -40.84 13.20
C LYS A 391 -5.61 -41.47 14.33
N SER A 392 -5.84 -40.74 15.42
CA SER A 392 -6.68 -41.23 16.53
C SER A 392 -8.12 -41.50 16.12
N PHE A 393 -8.66 -40.75 15.15
CA PHE A 393 -10.02 -40.95 14.66
C PHE A 393 -10.25 -42.30 13.96
N LEU A 394 -9.17 -42.91 13.45
CA LEU A 394 -9.21 -44.25 12.85
C LEU A 394 -9.32 -45.38 13.90
N SER A 395 -8.76 -45.15 15.10
CA SER A 395 -8.60 -46.18 16.13
C SER A 395 -9.85 -46.38 16.99
N VAL A 396 -10.83 -45.46 16.93
CA VAL A 396 -12.09 -45.51 17.71
C VAL A 396 -13.22 -45.91 16.77
N GLY A 397 -13.34 -47.20 16.51
CA GLY A 397 -14.42 -47.85 15.82
C GLY A 397 -15.33 -48.57 16.80
#